data_293de3eef74b6bc8aa87fe09f1020b4c
#
_entry.id   293de3eef74b6bc8aa87fe09f1020b4c
#
_cell.length_a   1.000
_cell.length_b   1.000
_cell.length_c   1.000
_cell.angle_alpha   90.00
_cell.angle_beta   90.00
_cell.angle_gamma   90.00
#
_symmetry.space_group_name_H-M   'P 1'
#
loop_
_entity.id
_entity.type
_entity.pdbx_description
1 polymer ?
#
loop_
_entity_poly.entity_id
_entity_poly.type
_entity_poly.pdbx_seq_one_letter_code
_entity_poly.pdbx_strand_id
1 'polypeptide(L)'
;MRLEHRILLGHAAGFRPFRGTDLFERIGGQATIDRLVDLLYEGIAGDDQLRPLFPRDLADGRSMQKLFFAEWLGGPGRYSERAYAGLRHRHDGLPITAALASRWLGHFHRSLEATVAAASDRRTIFAQARSLAMVLVNGQVAPARRSRPDRKVVRGTEPKDGPRPVAWCGVGARSVARARDLAHRGDAAGLGTVLAEAPDLLYPSFAAALMQAAALAGRAEIVRMLLDRGVGPEHPFYLPVSVTGLAFERVIFVTPLCAARMKRRSAVESLLMAAGAHEDVFTSAFLGDLTTLAQMLAADPGLAQTADPAVDILDITPVEHAVAGRQASALRVILDHVAQPVPGYVRALRGAVAQGSLAMAELLLARGADATRIGVGRWVLHPELAPLLTSWGAAIDSSGSWIGAACTGNQGRKDDPEYVRALLRHGARADDRRTGDPKGTTGVRALNATALHYAAKAGFLRTIEVLIDHGADPEARDSLGRTPLDWLEHAAPSVPRAAVRDLLVPGPLRCC
;
A
#
# COMPACT_ATOMS: atom_id res chain seq x y z
N MET A 1 -12.21 8.68 -8.09
CA MET A 1 -12.27 7.72 -6.99
C MET A 1 -11.13 6.74 -7.20
N ARG A 2 -10.16 6.69 -6.29
CA ARG A 2 -8.91 5.91 -6.47
C ARG A 2 -9.22 4.42 -6.46
N LEU A 3 -8.44 3.61 -7.17
CA LEU A 3 -8.56 2.14 -7.24
C LEU A 3 -8.64 1.51 -5.85
N GLU A 4 -7.89 2.07 -4.90
CA GLU A 4 -7.91 1.72 -3.47
C GLU A 4 -9.32 1.83 -2.86
N HIS A 5 -10.10 2.84 -3.25
CA HIS A 5 -11.48 3.03 -2.78
C HIS A 5 -12.45 2.02 -3.41
N ARG A 6 -12.19 1.60 -4.63
CA ARG A 6 -13.05 0.62 -5.33
C ARG A 6 -12.77 -0.82 -4.92
N ILE A 7 -11.52 -1.17 -4.70
CA ILE A 7 -11.15 -2.47 -4.13
C ILE A 7 -11.78 -2.62 -2.74
N LEU A 8 -11.83 -1.54 -1.97
CA LEU A 8 -12.35 -1.53 -0.60
C LEU A 8 -13.87 -1.42 -0.52
N LEU A 9 -14.52 -0.69 -1.43
CA LEU A 9 -15.99 -0.62 -1.49
C LEU A 9 -16.61 -1.88 -2.11
N GLY A 10 -15.94 -2.54 -3.06
CA GLY A 10 -16.35 -3.85 -3.59
C GLY A 10 -16.23 -4.97 -2.56
N HIS A 11 -15.43 -4.78 -1.52
CA HIS A 11 -15.23 -5.73 -0.41
C HIS A 11 -16.10 -5.45 0.82
N ALA A 12 -16.75 -4.30 0.90
CA ALA A 12 -17.58 -3.95 2.06
C ALA A 12 -18.83 -4.81 2.19
N ALA A 13 -19.35 -5.34 1.09
CA ALA A 13 -20.59 -6.15 1.06
C ALA A 13 -20.34 -7.65 0.85
N GLY A 14 -19.12 -8.14 0.88
CA GLY A 14 -18.86 -9.56 0.60
C GLY A 14 -17.41 -9.92 0.37
N PHE A 15 -16.49 -9.36 1.17
CA PHE A 15 -15.09 -9.78 1.13
C PHE A 15 -14.97 -11.24 1.60
N ARG A 16 -14.94 -12.15 0.64
CA ARG A 16 -14.75 -13.58 0.85
C ARG A 16 -13.61 -14.06 -0.04
N PRO A 17 -12.34 -13.86 0.35
CA PRO A 17 -11.20 -14.28 -0.47
C PRO A 17 -11.16 -15.78 -0.72
N PHE A 18 -11.77 -16.55 0.19
CA PHE A 18 -11.86 -18.02 0.13
C PHE A 18 -13.26 -18.52 -0.23
N ARG A 19 -14.10 -17.69 -0.85
CA ARG A 19 -15.45 -18.09 -1.24
C ARG A 19 -15.41 -19.26 -2.22
N GLY A 20 -16.18 -20.31 -1.90
CA GLY A 20 -16.23 -21.53 -2.71
C GLY A 20 -15.09 -22.51 -2.46
N THR A 21 -14.25 -22.26 -1.45
CA THR A 21 -13.27 -23.24 -0.95
C THR A 21 -13.79 -23.94 0.28
N ASP A 22 -13.24 -25.10 0.56
CA ASP A 22 -13.51 -25.89 1.78
C ASP A 22 -12.59 -25.48 2.95
N LEU A 23 -11.86 -24.35 2.82
CA LEU A 23 -10.81 -23.98 3.78
C LEU A 23 -11.36 -23.83 5.21
N PHE A 24 -12.52 -23.19 5.38
CA PHE A 24 -13.15 -23.02 6.69
C PHE A 24 -13.39 -24.37 7.37
N GLU A 25 -14.00 -25.33 6.67
CA GLU A 25 -14.27 -26.68 7.21
C GLU A 25 -12.97 -27.47 7.42
N ARG A 26 -12.04 -27.39 6.48
CA ARG A 26 -10.77 -28.12 6.51
C ARG A 26 -9.88 -27.73 7.69
N ILE A 27 -9.90 -26.48 8.12
CA ILE A 27 -9.15 -26.04 9.29
C ILE A 27 -9.84 -26.34 10.62
N GLY A 28 -11.08 -26.89 10.61
CA GLY A 28 -11.85 -27.24 11.80
C GLY A 28 -13.00 -26.27 12.14
N GLY A 29 -13.43 -25.46 11.18
CA GLY A 29 -14.64 -24.62 11.27
C GLY A 29 -14.62 -23.58 12.37
N GLN A 30 -15.78 -23.32 12.95
CA GLN A 30 -15.99 -22.26 13.94
C GLN A 30 -15.12 -22.43 15.20
N ALA A 31 -14.94 -23.67 15.67
CA ALA A 31 -14.15 -23.93 16.88
C ALA A 31 -12.68 -23.47 16.74
N THR A 32 -12.08 -23.73 15.57
CA THR A 32 -10.73 -23.27 15.27
C THR A 32 -10.66 -21.74 15.17
N ILE A 33 -11.66 -21.10 14.54
CA ILE A 33 -11.74 -19.64 14.46
C ILE A 33 -11.88 -19.01 15.84
N ASP A 34 -12.71 -19.56 16.69
CA ASP A 34 -12.93 -19.08 18.05
C ASP A 34 -11.62 -19.12 18.85
N ARG A 35 -10.91 -20.23 18.80
CA ARG A 35 -9.63 -20.40 19.47
C ARG A 35 -8.55 -19.48 18.91
N LEU A 36 -8.47 -19.35 17.57
CA LEU A 36 -7.53 -18.46 16.89
C LEU A 36 -7.71 -17.00 17.34
N VAL A 37 -8.96 -16.52 17.34
CA VAL A 37 -9.27 -15.14 17.73
C VAL A 37 -9.03 -14.92 19.21
N ASP A 38 -9.34 -15.90 20.06
CA ASP A 38 -9.09 -15.79 21.50
C ASP A 38 -7.59 -15.64 21.78
N LEU A 39 -6.74 -16.47 21.19
CA LEU A 39 -5.27 -16.34 21.30
C LEU A 39 -4.75 -15.02 20.72
N LEU A 40 -5.30 -14.57 19.60
CA LEU A 40 -4.96 -13.28 19.01
C LEU A 40 -5.25 -12.13 19.99
N TYR A 41 -6.42 -12.13 20.61
CA TYR A 41 -6.82 -11.09 21.56
C TYR A 41 -6.09 -11.17 22.89
N GLU A 42 -5.71 -12.36 23.34
CA GLU A 42 -4.79 -12.54 24.47
C GLU A 42 -3.44 -11.88 24.19
N GLY A 43 -2.89 -12.11 22.97
CA GLY A 43 -1.66 -11.46 22.54
C GLY A 43 -1.77 -9.94 22.45
N ILE A 44 -2.87 -9.41 21.91
CA ILE A 44 -3.15 -7.97 21.82
C ILE A 44 -3.29 -7.36 23.22
N ALA A 45 -3.96 -8.04 24.14
CA ALA A 45 -4.16 -7.54 25.50
C ALA A 45 -2.84 -7.34 26.27
N GLY A 46 -1.85 -8.18 25.98
CA GLY A 46 -0.51 -8.09 26.57
C GLY A 46 0.50 -7.25 25.77
N ASP A 47 0.09 -6.62 24.68
CA ASP A 47 0.98 -5.83 23.80
C ASP A 47 0.79 -4.32 24.04
N ASP A 48 1.76 -3.68 24.69
CA ASP A 48 1.70 -2.27 25.06
C ASP A 48 1.56 -1.31 23.87
N GLN A 49 1.97 -1.72 22.68
CA GLN A 49 1.86 -0.90 21.48
C GLN A 49 0.55 -1.11 20.73
N LEU A 50 0.02 -2.32 20.70
CA LEU A 50 -1.25 -2.62 20.04
C LEU A 50 -2.46 -2.32 20.94
N ARG A 51 -2.35 -2.63 22.23
CA ARG A 51 -3.46 -2.51 23.18
C ARG A 51 -4.17 -1.15 23.15
N PRO A 52 -3.46 -0.01 23.02
CA PRO A 52 -4.07 1.31 22.93
C PRO A 52 -4.92 1.55 21.67
N LEU A 53 -4.75 0.76 20.61
CA LEU A 53 -5.55 0.86 19.41
C LEU A 53 -6.91 0.15 19.54
N PHE A 54 -7.12 -0.58 20.60
CA PHE A 54 -8.32 -1.37 20.85
C PHE A 54 -9.15 -0.76 21.98
N PRO A 55 -10.49 -0.94 21.98
CA PRO A 55 -11.36 -0.50 23.04
C PRO A 55 -10.92 -1.05 24.43
N ARG A 56 -11.29 -0.35 25.50
CA ARG A 56 -11.05 -0.85 26.86
C ARG A 56 -11.68 -2.22 27.09
N ASP A 57 -12.91 -2.40 26.62
CA ASP A 57 -13.57 -3.70 26.54
C ASP A 57 -13.30 -4.35 25.17
N LEU A 58 -12.68 -5.52 25.20
CA LEU A 58 -12.34 -6.28 23.99
C LEU A 58 -13.44 -7.24 23.54
N ALA A 59 -14.50 -7.43 24.32
CA ALA A 59 -15.49 -8.47 24.11
C ALA A 59 -16.22 -8.32 22.77
N ASP A 60 -16.72 -7.12 22.48
CA ASP A 60 -17.42 -6.84 21.23
C ASP A 60 -16.51 -6.99 20.02
N GLY A 61 -15.31 -6.43 20.09
CA GLY A 61 -14.30 -6.54 19.04
C GLY A 61 -13.92 -7.99 18.75
N ARG A 62 -13.69 -8.77 19.80
CA ARG A 62 -13.41 -10.21 19.73
C ARG A 62 -14.54 -10.98 19.06
N SER A 63 -15.77 -10.74 19.46
CA SER A 63 -16.96 -11.40 18.90
C SER A 63 -17.12 -11.07 17.39
N MET A 64 -16.95 -9.80 17.01
CA MET A 64 -17.03 -9.38 15.63
C MET A 64 -15.90 -9.95 14.78
N GLN A 65 -14.70 -10.11 15.35
CA GLN A 65 -13.56 -10.67 14.64
C GLN A 65 -13.74 -12.19 14.38
N LYS A 66 -14.36 -12.91 15.30
CA LYS A 66 -14.75 -14.32 15.10
C LYS A 66 -15.69 -14.46 13.90
N LEU A 67 -16.70 -13.62 13.81
CA LEU A 67 -17.61 -13.60 12.66
C LEU A 67 -16.90 -13.23 11.36
N PHE A 68 -16.02 -12.23 11.42
CA PHE A 68 -15.24 -11.79 10.25
C PHE A 68 -14.35 -12.91 9.71
N PHE A 69 -13.56 -13.56 10.56
CA PHE A 69 -12.67 -14.64 10.09
C PHE A 69 -13.44 -15.87 9.63
N ALA A 70 -14.54 -16.22 10.26
CA ALA A 70 -15.39 -17.31 9.80
C ALA A 70 -15.87 -17.05 8.37
N GLU A 71 -16.47 -15.90 8.11
CA GLU A 71 -16.95 -15.52 6.78
C GLU A 71 -15.80 -15.33 5.77
N TRP A 72 -14.69 -14.73 6.20
CA TRP A 72 -13.54 -14.48 5.36
C TRP A 72 -12.87 -15.76 4.85
N LEU A 73 -12.87 -16.82 5.65
CA LEU A 73 -12.31 -18.13 5.31
C LEU A 73 -13.31 -19.05 4.58
N GLY A 74 -14.48 -18.55 4.25
CA GLY A 74 -15.47 -19.28 3.44
C GLY A 74 -16.64 -19.86 4.23
N GLY A 75 -16.70 -19.63 5.53
CA GLY A 75 -17.80 -20.01 6.40
C GLY A 75 -19.06 -19.14 6.28
N PRO A 76 -19.99 -19.24 7.24
CA PRO A 76 -21.28 -18.54 7.20
C PRO A 76 -21.15 -17.01 7.13
N GLY A 77 -22.02 -16.35 6.35
CA GLY A 77 -22.03 -14.91 6.09
C GLY A 77 -22.56 -14.03 7.22
N ARG A 78 -22.33 -14.39 8.48
CA ARG A 78 -22.88 -13.72 9.67
C ARG A 78 -22.26 -12.35 9.96
N TYR A 79 -21.03 -12.11 9.50
CA TYR A 79 -20.37 -10.81 9.67
C TYR A 79 -20.99 -9.75 8.78
N SER A 80 -21.20 -10.05 7.50
CA SER A 80 -21.79 -9.12 6.54
C SER A 80 -23.25 -8.76 6.87
N GLU A 81 -23.95 -9.60 7.59
CA GLU A 81 -25.30 -9.33 8.10
C GLU A 81 -25.31 -8.29 9.24
N ARG A 82 -24.22 -8.18 10.01
CA ARG A 82 -24.09 -7.31 11.19
C ARG A 82 -23.22 -6.09 10.97
N ALA A 83 -22.36 -6.09 9.93
CA ALA A 83 -21.40 -5.03 9.68
C ALA A 83 -22.02 -3.90 8.85
N TYR A 84 -22.30 -2.76 9.47
CA TYR A 84 -22.86 -1.57 8.82
C TYR A 84 -21.82 -0.75 8.04
N ALA A 85 -20.53 -1.00 8.24
CA ALA A 85 -19.44 -0.26 7.59
C ALA A 85 -18.34 -1.20 7.12
N GLY A 86 -17.71 -0.88 6.00
CA GLY A 86 -16.55 -1.60 5.48
C GLY A 86 -15.37 -1.62 6.45
N LEU A 87 -14.55 -2.66 6.37
CA LEU A 87 -13.41 -2.87 7.27
C LEU A 87 -12.51 -1.63 7.38
N ARG A 88 -12.20 -0.96 6.28
CA ARG A 88 -11.39 0.26 6.28
C ARG A 88 -12.08 1.41 7.02
N HIS A 89 -13.38 1.59 6.81
CA HIS A 89 -14.11 2.68 7.46
C HIS A 89 -14.13 2.53 8.99
N ARG A 90 -14.08 1.29 9.49
CA ARG A 90 -13.95 1.01 10.93
C ARG A 90 -12.57 1.33 11.49
N HIS A 91 -11.55 1.39 10.63
CA HIS A 91 -10.18 1.73 10.96
C HIS A 91 -9.80 3.16 10.54
N ASP A 92 -10.75 3.90 9.93
CA ASP A 92 -10.55 5.32 9.62
C ASP A 92 -10.34 6.08 10.93
N GLY A 93 -9.20 6.75 10.99
CA GLY A 93 -8.83 7.56 12.14
C GLY A 93 -8.00 6.86 13.21
N LEU A 94 -7.79 5.55 13.12
CA LEU A 94 -6.74 4.90 13.88
C LEU A 94 -5.41 5.10 13.15
N PRO A 95 -4.33 5.51 13.84
CA PRO A 95 -3.02 5.66 13.22
C PRO A 95 -2.36 4.28 13.08
N ILE A 96 -2.86 3.47 12.15
CA ILE A 96 -2.30 2.16 11.89
C ILE A 96 -1.02 2.34 11.09
N THR A 97 0.10 2.25 11.77
CA THR A 97 1.42 2.19 11.15
C THR A 97 1.71 0.78 10.65
N ALA A 98 2.68 0.64 9.76
CA ALA A 98 3.07 -0.69 9.32
C ALA A 98 3.75 -1.48 10.47
N ALA A 99 4.45 -0.83 11.41
CA ALA A 99 4.95 -1.49 12.62
C ALA A 99 3.80 -2.11 13.43
N LEU A 100 2.72 -1.37 13.65
CA LEU A 100 1.54 -1.88 14.35
C LEU A 100 0.84 -3.00 13.57
N ALA A 101 0.76 -2.88 12.24
CA ALA A 101 0.25 -3.96 11.39
C ALA A 101 1.15 -5.20 11.48
N SER A 102 2.48 -5.04 11.51
CA SER A 102 3.45 -6.11 11.70
C SER A 102 3.30 -6.80 13.04
N ARG A 103 3.18 -6.04 14.12
CA ARG A 103 2.96 -6.60 15.48
C ARG A 103 1.67 -7.41 15.53
N TRP A 104 0.57 -6.87 14.97
CA TRP A 104 -0.70 -7.57 14.87
C TRP A 104 -0.55 -8.88 14.09
N LEU A 105 0.15 -8.86 12.96
CA LEU A 105 0.44 -10.03 12.14
C LEU A 105 1.33 -11.05 12.88
N GLY A 106 2.26 -10.59 13.71
CA GLY A 106 3.05 -11.47 14.59
C GLY A 106 2.18 -12.24 15.57
N HIS A 107 1.22 -11.56 16.24
CA HIS A 107 0.25 -12.24 17.11
C HIS A 107 -0.65 -13.18 16.30
N PHE A 108 -1.14 -12.74 15.14
CA PHE A 108 -1.96 -13.56 14.26
C PHE A 108 -1.23 -14.82 13.76
N HIS A 109 0.04 -14.69 13.41
CA HIS A 109 0.89 -15.82 13.00
C HIS A 109 1.02 -16.87 14.12
N ARG A 110 1.35 -16.44 15.34
CA ARG A 110 1.42 -17.33 16.51
C ARG A 110 0.09 -18.02 16.77
N SER A 111 -1.02 -17.29 16.64
CA SER A 111 -2.37 -17.87 16.80
C SER A 111 -2.68 -18.90 15.72
N LEU A 112 -2.26 -18.67 14.47
CA LEU A 112 -2.39 -19.65 13.38
C LEU A 112 -1.54 -20.91 13.65
N GLU A 113 -0.31 -20.76 14.11
CA GLU A 113 0.57 -21.90 14.43
C GLU A 113 -0.04 -22.78 15.52
N ALA A 114 -0.69 -22.15 16.50
CA ALA A 114 -1.32 -22.86 17.63
C ALA A 114 -2.67 -23.54 17.29
N THR A 115 -3.31 -23.16 16.17
CA THR A 115 -4.70 -23.59 15.90
C THR A 115 -4.89 -24.30 14.59
N VAL A 116 -4.10 -24.02 13.57
CA VAL A 116 -4.22 -24.61 12.23
C VAL A 116 -3.11 -25.62 12.00
N ALA A 117 -3.44 -26.88 11.85
CA ALA A 117 -2.45 -27.96 11.75
C ALA A 117 -1.65 -27.91 10.45
N ALA A 118 -2.31 -27.73 9.29
CA ALA A 118 -1.66 -27.81 7.99
C ALA A 118 -0.82 -26.55 7.68
N ALA A 119 0.48 -26.72 7.46
CA ALA A 119 1.40 -25.63 7.14
C ALA A 119 1.05 -24.89 5.83
N SER A 120 0.47 -25.58 4.85
CA SER A 120 -0.01 -24.98 3.59
C SER A 120 -1.15 -23.99 3.85
N ASP A 121 -2.10 -24.38 4.70
CA ASP A 121 -3.25 -23.54 5.04
C ASP A 121 -2.81 -22.32 5.87
N ARG A 122 -1.89 -22.51 6.85
CA ARG A 122 -1.29 -21.41 7.59
C ARG A 122 -0.65 -20.38 6.67
N ARG A 123 0.18 -20.82 5.71
CA ARG A 123 0.82 -19.92 4.73
C ARG A 123 -0.20 -19.17 3.89
N THR A 124 -1.23 -19.86 3.42
CA THR A 124 -2.29 -19.28 2.58
C THR A 124 -3.10 -18.24 3.34
N ILE A 125 -3.54 -18.57 4.55
CA ILE A 125 -4.29 -17.66 5.43
C ILE A 125 -3.44 -16.44 5.80
N PHE A 126 -2.18 -16.67 6.21
CA PHE A 126 -1.28 -15.60 6.62
C PHE A 126 -0.95 -14.64 5.46
N ALA A 127 -0.70 -15.14 4.26
CA ALA A 127 -0.43 -14.31 3.08
C ALA A 127 -1.60 -13.36 2.78
N GLN A 128 -2.84 -13.84 2.90
CA GLN A 128 -4.03 -13.02 2.70
C GLN A 128 -4.27 -12.04 3.86
N ALA A 129 -4.05 -12.48 5.10
CA ALA A 129 -4.14 -11.60 6.27
C ALA A 129 -3.11 -10.46 6.19
N ARG A 130 -1.88 -10.76 5.74
CA ARG A 130 -0.85 -9.77 5.48
C ARG A 130 -1.31 -8.73 4.45
N SER A 131 -1.84 -9.18 3.33
CA SER A 131 -2.38 -8.28 2.30
C SER A 131 -3.49 -7.38 2.85
N LEU A 132 -4.37 -7.94 3.70
CA LEU A 132 -5.45 -7.20 4.33
C LEU A 132 -4.93 -6.17 5.35
N ALA A 133 -4.02 -6.57 6.22
CA ALA A 133 -3.43 -5.69 7.22
C ALA A 133 -2.69 -4.50 6.57
N MET A 134 -1.97 -4.74 5.48
CA MET A 134 -1.26 -3.68 4.75
C MET A 134 -2.20 -2.69 4.06
N VAL A 135 -3.40 -3.11 3.66
CA VAL A 135 -4.44 -2.20 3.13
C VAL A 135 -4.97 -1.27 4.21
N LEU A 136 -4.95 -1.69 5.48
CA LEU A 136 -5.40 -0.90 6.62
C LEU A 136 -4.33 0.10 7.11
N VAL A 137 -3.07 -0.07 6.72
CA VAL A 137 -2.02 0.90 7.03
C VAL A 137 -2.40 2.27 6.46
N ASN A 138 -2.67 3.19 7.37
CA ASN A 138 -3.12 4.53 7.02
C ASN A 138 -2.25 5.62 7.70
N GLY A 139 -1.11 5.29 8.22
CA GLY A 139 -0.16 6.12 9.02
C GLY A 139 0.11 7.53 8.52
N GLN A 140 -0.66 7.95 7.52
CA GLN A 140 -0.94 9.31 7.13
C GLN A 140 -2.41 9.60 7.35
N VAL A 141 -2.73 10.26 8.44
CA VAL A 141 -3.88 11.15 8.42
C VAL A 141 -3.51 12.26 7.44
N ALA A 142 -3.97 12.14 6.19
CA ALA A 142 -3.84 13.23 5.23
C ALA A 142 -4.42 14.49 5.88
N PRO A 143 -3.79 15.68 5.72
CA PRO A 143 -4.41 16.92 6.16
C PRO A 143 -5.81 16.95 5.56
N ALA A 144 -6.81 17.24 6.40
CA ALA A 144 -8.19 17.34 5.97
C ALA A 144 -8.24 18.26 4.74
N ARG A 145 -8.37 17.69 3.55
CA ARG A 145 -8.67 18.47 2.37
C ARG A 145 -9.97 19.16 2.71
N ARG A 146 -9.98 20.50 2.68
CA ARG A 146 -11.19 21.30 2.74
C ARG A 146 -12.21 20.61 1.86
N SER A 147 -13.19 19.97 2.48
CA SER A 147 -14.31 19.34 1.81
C SER A 147 -14.96 20.39 0.93
N ARG A 148 -14.94 20.16 -0.38
CA ARG A 148 -15.92 20.80 -1.25
C ARG A 148 -17.29 20.40 -0.72
N PRO A 149 -18.22 21.35 -0.54
CA PRO A 149 -19.56 21.02 -0.09
C PRO A 149 -20.25 20.11 -1.11
N ASP A 150 -20.81 19.07 -0.58
CA ASP A 150 -21.93 18.29 -1.04
C ASP A 150 -21.99 17.74 -2.46
N ARG A 151 -21.67 16.45 -2.54
CA ARG A 151 -22.57 15.55 -3.24
C ARG A 151 -23.38 14.80 -2.21
N LYS A 152 -24.71 14.98 -2.26
CA LYS A 152 -25.71 14.30 -1.43
C LYS A 152 -25.34 12.83 -1.27
N VAL A 153 -24.87 12.48 -0.09
CA VAL A 153 -24.92 11.11 0.39
C VAL A 153 -26.40 10.83 0.58
N VAL A 154 -26.94 9.89 -0.17
CA VAL A 154 -28.25 9.33 0.12
C VAL A 154 -28.13 8.78 1.53
N ARG A 155 -28.76 9.46 2.47
CA ARG A 155 -28.93 8.99 3.84
C ARG A 155 -29.78 7.73 3.76
N GLY A 156 -29.14 6.58 3.83
CA GLY A 156 -29.80 5.41 4.36
C GLY A 156 -30.22 5.77 5.79
N THR A 157 -31.47 5.60 6.10
CA THR A 157 -32.04 5.81 7.42
C THR A 157 -31.25 4.99 8.43
N GLU A 158 -30.38 5.66 9.22
CA GLU A 158 -29.78 5.03 10.39
C GLU A 158 -30.92 4.58 11.32
N PRO A 159 -30.90 3.36 11.82
CA PRO A 159 -31.80 2.98 12.91
C PRO A 159 -31.45 3.86 14.10
N LYS A 160 -32.44 4.57 14.63
CA LYS A 160 -32.26 5.53 15.75
C LYS A 160 -31.84 4.89 17.07
N ASP A 161 -31.77 3.56 17.15
CA ASP A 161 -31.52 2.77 18.36
C ASP A 161 -30.39 1.72 18.21
N GLY A 162 -29.42 1.96 17.34
CA GLY A 162 -28.20 1.15 17.28
C GLY A 162 -27.24 1.50 18.42
N PRO A 163 -26.43 0.55 18.93
CA PRO A 163 -25.43 0.85 19.95
C PRO A 163 -24.50 1.96 19.42
N ARG A 164 -24.32 3.01 20.22
CA ARG A 164 -23.41 4.12 19.90
C ARG A 164 -22.02 3.53 19.60
N PRO A 165 -21.31 4.03 18.57
CA PRO A 165 -19.96 3.58 18.32
C PRO A 165 -19.14 3.70 19.60
N VAL A 166 -18.58 2.58 20.05
CA VAL A 166 -17.73 2.50 21.24
C VAL A 166 -16.56 3.47 21.03
N ALA A 167 -16.36 4.38 21.96
CA ALA A 167 -15.24 5.31 21.91
C ALA A 167 -13.94 4.50 22.04
N TRP A 168 -13.16 4.46 20.98
CA TRP A 168 -11.85 3.85 20.96
C TRP A 168 -10.91 4.62 21.88
N CYS A 169 -10.48 4.05 22.98
CA CYS A 169 -9.47 4.61 23.92
C CYS A 169 -9.61 6.07 24.32
N GLY A 170 -10.75 6.72 24.15
CA GLY A 170 -10.89 8.16 24.40
C GLY A 170 -10.21 9.08 23.36
N VAL A 171 -9.41 8.53 22.43
CA VAL A 171 -8.72 9.28 21.39
C VAL A 171 -9.40 9.07 20.05
N GLY A 172 -10.13 10.06 19.57
CA GLY A 172 -10.73 10.05 18.24
C GLY A 172 -9.73 10.46 17.15
N ALA A 173 -10.00 10.05 15.91
CA ALA A 173 -9.22 10.46 14.74
C ALA A 173 -8.98 11.96 14.63
N ARG A 174 -9.97 12.75 15.05
CA ARG A 174 -9.89 14.23 15.07
C ARG A 174 -8.87 14.71 16.08
N SER A 175 -8.77 14.08 17.25
CA SER A 175 -7.79 14.43 18.28
C SER A 175 -6.36 14.15 17.82
N VAL A 176 -6.13 13.00 17.19
CA VAL A 176 -4.82 12.65 16.61
C VAL A 176 -4.43 13.62 15.50
N ALA A 177 -5.34 13.92 14.58
CA ALA A 177 -5.09 14.85 13.48
C ALA A 177 -4.80 16.27 13.99
N ARG A 178 -5.57 16.74 14.98
CA ARG A 178 -5.37 18.02 15.63
C ARG A 178 -4.02 18.09 16.37
N ALA A 179 -3.72 17.10 17.18
CA ALA A 179 -2.45 17.06 17.91
C ALA A 179 -1.25 17.06 16.96
N ARG A 180 -1.30 16.26 15.89
CA ARG A 180 -0.25 16.21 14.87
C ARG A 180 -0.11 17.53 14.11
N ASP A 181 -1.19 18.21 13.78
CA ASP A 181 -1.16 19.52 13.14
C ASP A 181 -0.54 20.58 14.07
N LEU A 182 -0.90 20.59 15.36
CA LEU A 182 -0.29 21.46 16.38
C LEU A 182 1.20 21.16 16.54
N ALA A 183 1.59 19.89 16.61
CA ALA A 183 2.99 19.49 16.65
C ALA A 183 3.77 19.98 15.41
N HIS A 184 3.20 19.83 14.24
CA HIS A 184 3.81 20.30 12.98
C HIS A 184 3.95 21.83 12.95
N ARG A 185 2.94 22.59 13.42
CA ARG A 185 3.00 24.06 13.48
C ARG A 185 3.93 24.58 14.57
N GLY A 186 4.20 23.80 15.61
CA GLY A 186 4.98 24.23 16.77
C GLY A 186 4.14 24.94 17.84
N ASP A 187 2.82 24.71 17.87
CA ASP A 187 1.93 25.25 18.89
C ASP A 187 2.01 24.39 20.15
N ALA A 188 2.96 24.71 21.01
CA ALA A 188 3.22 23.98 22.26
C ALA A 188 2.06 24.13 23.27
N ALA A 189 1.46 25.30 23.39
CA ALA A 189 0.37 25.55 24.29
C ALA A 189 -0.90 24.77 23.86
N GLY A 190 -1.25 24.87 22.58
CA GLY A 190 -2.38 24.14 22.01
C GLY A 190 -2.19 22.63 22.09
N LEU A 191 -0.98 22.12 21.81
CA LEU A 191 -0.68 20.70 21.94
C LEU A 191 -0.75 20.26 23.41
N GLY A 192 -0.21 21.06 24.35
CA GLY A 192 -0.29 20.80 25.79
C GLY A 192 -1.73 20.63 26.27
N THR A 193 -2.64 21.50 25.82
CA THR A 193 -4.08 21.40 26.12
C THR A 193 -4.67 20.10 25.59
N VAL A 194 -4.40 19.76 24.32
CA VAL A 194 -4.93 18.53 23.71
C VAL A 194 -4.37 17.27 24.40
N LEU A 195 -3.11 17.27 24.83
CA LEU A 195 -2.51 16.16 25.56
C LEU A 195 -3.08 16.02 26.98
N ALA A 196 -3.49 17.13 27.61
CA ALA A 196 -4.17 17.09 28.91
C ALA A 196 -5.59 16.53 28.79
N GLU A 197 -6.32 16.89 27.71
CA GLU A 197 -7.66 16.38 27.43
C GLU A 197 -7.65 14.90 26.99
N ALA A 198 -6.59 14.48 26.31
CA ALA A 198 -6.42 13.13 25.77
C ALA A 198 -5.01 12.60 26.02
N PRO A 199 -4.67 12.20 27.27
CA PRO A 199 -3.33 11.71 27.63
C PRO A 199 -2.94 10.44 26.86
N ASP A 200 -3.90 9.67 26.38
CA ASP A 200 -3.67 8.49 25.56
C ASP A 200 -2.94 8.81 24.23
N LEU A 201 -2.87 10.08 23.82
CA LEU A 201 -2.04 10.53 22.70
C LEU A 201 -0.53 10.38 22.95
N LEU A 202 -0.10 10.16 24.19
CA LEU A 202 1.28 9.88 24.56
C LEU A 202 1.63 8.38 24.48
N TYR A 203 0.67 7.50 24.19
CA TYR A 203 1.02 6.11 23.88
C TYR A 203 1.95 6.04 22.66
N PRO A 204 2.90 5.08 22.65
CA PRO A 204 3.96 5.02 21.63
C PRO A 204 3.47 5.16 20.19
N SER A 205 2.35 4.52 19.86
CA SER A 205 1.79 4.55 18.50
C SER A 205 1.30 5.93 18.04
N PHE A 206 0.72 6.72 18.95
CA PHE A 206 0.28 8.09 18.64
C PHE A 206 1.43 9.08 18.80
N ALA A 207 2.22 8.91 19.84
CA ALA A 207 3.36 9.78 20.15
C ALA A 207 4.40 9.77 19.02
N ALA A 208 4.64 8.63 18.39
CA ALA A 208 5.50 8.53 17.21
C ALA A 208 5.06 9.47 16.09
N ALA A 209 3.76 9.58 15.83
CA ALA A 209 3.23 10.49 14.81
C ALA A 209 3.43 11.98 15.18
N LEU A 210 3.33 12.32 16.47
CA LEU A 210 3.56 13.68 16.96
C LEU A 210 5.05 14.03 16.89
N MET A 211 5.91 13.13 17.37
CA MET A 211 7.36 13.29 17.34
C MET A 211 7.87 13.45 15.91
N GLN A 212 7.41 12.61 15.00
CA GLN A 212 7.75 12.69 13.58
C GLN A 212 7.31 14.01 12.94
N ALA A 213 6.09 14.47 13.22
CA ALA A 213 5.59 15.74 12.70
C ALA A 213 6.43 16.92 13.18
N ALA A 214 6.80 16.92 14.47
CA ALA A 214 7.66 17.93 15.08
C ALA A 214 9.09 17.88 14.51
N ALA A 215 9.67 16.69 14.37
CA ALA A 215 11.03 16.50 13.83
C ALA A 215 11.15 16.98 12.38
N LEU A 216 10.22 16.56 11.51
CA LEU A 216 10.17 17.02 10.12
C LEU A 216 10.04 18.54 10.00
N ALA A 217 9.21 19.14 10.85
CA ALA A 217 8.97 20.59 10.85
C ALA A 217 10.05 21.40 11.58
N GLY A 218 10.97 20.74 12.31
CA GLY A 218 12.04 21.40 13.07
C GLY A 218 11.54 22.08 14.36
N ARG A 219 10.49 21.54 14.98
CA ARG A 219 9.86 22.13 16.17
C ARG A 219 10.53 21.63 17.45
N ALA A 220 11.69 22.18 17.77
CA ALA A 220 12.52 21.78 18.90
C ALA A 220 11.79 21.84 20.24
N GLU A 221 10.95 22.85 20.47
CA GLU A 221 10.14 22.99 21.67
C GLU A 221 9.15 21.83 21.82
N ILE A 222 8.48 21.43 20.73
CA ILE A 222 7.55 20.28 20.75
C ILE A 222 8.30 18.98 21.00
N VAL A 223 9.46 18.79 20.36
CA VAL A 223 10.30 17.61 20.57
C VAL A 223 10.69 17.51 22.04
N ARG A 224 11.19 18.61 22.65
CA ARG A 224 11.50 18.65 24.08
C ARG A 224 10.29 18.32 24.94
N MET A 225 9.15 18.96 24.65
CA MET A 225 7.91 18.70 25.39
C MET A 225 7.50 17.22 25.36
N LEU A 226 7.67 16.55 24.22
CA LEU A 226 7.32 15.12 24.07
C LEU A 226 8.34 14.24 24.81
N LEU A 227 9.63 14.55 24.71
CA LEU A 227 10.69 13.86 25.46
C LEU A 227 10.49 13.99 26.98
N ASP A 228 10.19 15.19 27.48
CA ASP A 228 9.92 15.45 28.90
C ASP A 228 8.70 14.68 29.43
N ARG A 229 7.79 14.28 28.53
CA ARG A 229 6.63 13.43 28.83
C ARG A 229 6.88 11.93 28.64
N GLY A 230 8.14 11.54 28.43
CA GLY A 230 8.55 10.14 28.32
C GLY A 230 8.34 9.52 26.94
N VAL A 231 8.11 10.33 25.90
CA VAL A 231 8.09 9.83 24.52
C VAL A 231 9.51 9.47 24.10
N GLY A 232 9.75 8.22 23.70
CA GLY A 232 11.07 7.76 23.30
C GLY A 232 11.56 8.48 22.04
N PRO A 233 12.89 8.78 21.94
CA PRO A 233 13.48 9.51 20.83
C PRO A 233 13.58 8.69 19.54
N GLU A 234 13.45 7.37 19.61
CA GLU A 234 13.75 6.44 18.52
C GLU A 234 12.51 5.77 17.91
N HIS A 235 11.33 6.12 18.37
CA HIS A 235 10.12 5.50 17.85
C HIS A 235 10.00 5.75 16.34
N PRO A 236 10.19 4.74 15.48
CA PRO A 236 10.15 4.90 14.04
C PRO A 236 8.74 5.23 13.60
N PHE A 237 8.64 6.09 12.61
CA PHE A 237 7.39 6.46 11.98
C PHE A 237 7.45 6.23 10.48
N TYR A 238 6.33 5.85 9.93
CA TYR A 238 6.17 5.57 8.50
C TYR A 238 6.39 6.81 7.64
N LEU A 239 7.34 6.72 6.70
CA LEU A 239 7.48 7.67 5.62
C LEU A 239 6.89 7.05 4.33
N PRO A 240 5.96 7.72 3.66
CA PRO A 240 5.36 7.19 2.44
C PRO A 240 6.33 7.35 1.26
N VAL A 241 7.35 6.54 1.23
CA VAL A 241 8.23 6.42 0.07
C VAL A 241 7.82 5.19 -0.71
N SER A 242 7.56 5.35 -2.01
CA SER A 242 7.27 4.23 -2.87
C SER A 242 8.57 3.48 -3.17
N VAL A 243 8.78 2.36 -2.52
CA VAL A 243 9.96 1.51 -2.74
C VAL A 243 9.78 0.61 -3.96
N THR A 244 8.54 0.33 -4.34
CA THR A 244 8.27 -0.74 -5.31
C THR A 244 7.31 -0.35 -6.42
N GLY A 245 6.79 0.89 -6.42
CA GLY A 245 5.75 1.30 -7.38
C GLY A 245 4.39 0.65 -7.20
N LEU A 246 4.29 -0.38 -6.35
CA LEU A 246 3.02 -1.01 -5.98
C LEU A 246 2.41 -0.31 -4.77
N ALA A 247 1.10 -0.08 -4.79
CA ALA A 247 0.38 0.65 -3.75
C ALA A 247 0.47 0.00 -2.36
N PHE A 248 0.87 -1.28 -2.30
CA PHE A 248 0.90 -2.11 -1.09
C PHE A 248 2.27 -2.21 -0.40
N GLU A 249 3.34 -1.76 -1.06
CA GLU A 249 4.72 -1.95 -0.59
C GLU A 249 5.42 -0.63 -0.28
N ARG A 250 4.65 0.39 0.13
CA ARG A 250 5.14 1.72 0.45
C ARG A 250 5.54 1.80 1.91
N VAL A 251 6.57 1.06 2.33
CA VAL A 251 6.91 1.06 3.75
C VAL A 251 8.40 1.20 3.96
N ILE A 252 8.82 2.42 4.20
CA ILE A 252 10.07 2.67 4.90
C ILE A 252 9.75 3.41 6.18
N PHE A 253 10.27 2.92 7.28
CA PHE A 253 10.25 3.60 8.55
C PHE A 253 11.48 4.47 8.68
N VAL A 254 11.30 5.65 9.19
CA VAL A 254 12.39 6.54 9.55
C VAL A 254 12.25 6.95 11.01
N THR A 255 13.34 6.96 11.72
CA THR A 255 13.40 7.47 13.09
C THR A 255 13.19 8.98 13.08
N PRO A 256 12.80 9.60 14.22
CA PRO A 256 12.77 11.05 14.35
C PRO A 256 14.12 11.70 14.03
N LEU A 257 15.24 11.04 14.37
CA LEU A 257 16.58 11.46 14.05
C LEU A 257 16.81 11.51 12.52
N CYS A 258 16.46 10.44 11.82
CA CYS A 258 16.50 10.39 10.37
C CYS A 258 15.68 11.52 9.74
N ALA A 259 14.47 11.76 10.23
CA ALA A 259 13.59 12.83 9.77
C ALA A 259 14.19 14.24 9.97
N ALA A 260 14.82 14.47 11.12
CA ALA A 260 15.49 15.74 11.43
C ALA A 260 16.67 15.98 10.48
N ARG A 261 17.54 15.00 10.27
CA ARG A 261 18.68 15.05 9.34
C ARG A 261 18.24 15.25 7.89
N MET A 262 17.25 14.49 7.43
CA MET A 262 16.69 14.63 6.08
C MET A 262 16.22 16.06 5.79
N LYS A 263 15.71 16.76 6.80
CA LYS A 263 15.23 18.15 6.71
C LYS A 263 16.24 19.17 7.25
N ARG A 264 17.45 18.76 7.61
CA ARG A 264 18.52 19.61 8.17
C ARG A 264 18.07 20.42 9.40
N ARG A 265 17.42 19.72 10.36
CA ARG A 265 16.88 20.32 11.59
C ARG A 265 17.87 20.14 12.75
N SER A 266 18.99 20.83 12.72
CA SER A 266 20.11 20.65 13.67
C SER A 266 19.72 20.77 15.15
N ALA A 267 18.83 21.71 15.50
CA ALA A 267 18.37 21.87 16.86
C ALA A 267 17.55 20.65 17.34
N VAL A 268 16.76 20.05 16.46
CA VAL A 268 16.00 18.82 16.77
C VAL A 268 16.95 17.63 16.82
N GLU A 269 17.88 17.52 15.90
CA GLU A 269 18.92 16.49 15.89
C GLU A 269 19.68 16.47 17.22
N SER A 270 20.19 17.62 17.66
CA SER A 270 20.91 17.74 18.94
C SER A 270 20.06 17.31 20.14
N LEU A 271 18.78 17.65 20.16
CA LEU A 271 17.87 17.26 21.23
C LEU A 271 17.64 15.74 21.24
N LEU A 272 17.41 15.14 20.09
CA LEU A 272 17.19 13.70 19.96
C LEU A 272 18.44 12.91 20.35
N MET A 273 19.62 13.33 19.90
CA MET A 273 20.90 12.73 20.28
C MET A 273 21.16 12.83 21.80
N ALA A 274 20.90 14.00 22.38
CA ALA A 274 21.02 14.19 23.83
C ALA A 274 20.02 13.33 24.63
N ALA A 275 18.89 12.98 24.04
CA ALA A 275 17.88 12.09 24.61
C ALA A 275 18.19 10.58 24.40
N GLY A 276 19.34 10.26 23.77
CA GLY A 276 19.77 8.88 23.55
C GLY A 276 19.39 8.29 22.19
N ALA A 277 18.93 9.12 21.23
CA ALA A 277 18.81 8.65 19.85
C ALA A 277 20.18 8.34 19.27
N HIS A 278 20.29 7.21 18.59
CA HIS A 278 21.51 6.83 17.92
C HIS A 278 21.28 6.55 16.44
N GLU A 279 22.36 6.56 15.71
CA GLU A 279 22.34 6.26 14.29
C GLU A 279 22.30 4.76 14.06
N ASP A 280 21.53 4.37 13.09
CA ASP A 280 21.38 2.98 12.65
C ASP A 280 21.78 2.82 11.18
N VAL A 281 22.01 1.57 10.76
CA VAL A 281 22.39 1.25 9.38
C VAL A 281 21.30 1.64 8.37
N PHE A 282 20.04 1.61 8.77
CA PHE A 282 18.90 1.96 7.91
C PHE A 282 18.84 3.47 7.67
N THR A 283 19.05 4.27 8.72
CA THR A 283 19.15 5.73 8.65
C THR A 283 20.32 6.15 7.76
N SER A 284 21.51 5.58 7.99
CA SER A 284 22.71 5.89 7.21
C SER A 284 22.55 5.49 5.73
N ALA A 285 21.94 4.34 5.46
CA ALA A 285 21.63 3.90 4.10
C ALA A 285 20.65 4.84 3.40
N PHE A 286 19.56 5.23 4.10
CA PHE A 286 18.52 6.10 3.56
C PHE A 286 19.03 7.53 3.28
N LEU A 287 19.87 8.08 4.16
CA LEU A 287 20.43 9.42 4.02
C LEU A 287 21.65 9.46 3.10
N GLY A 288 22.30 8.32 2.84
CA GLY A 288 23.54 8.25 2.07
C GLY A 288 24.76 8.72 2.86
N ASP A 289 24.75 8.56 4.18
CA ASP A 289 25.92 8.82 5.01
C ASP A 289 26.96 7.70 4.83
N LEU A 290 27.81 7.86 3.83
CA LEU A 290 28.77 6.83 3.44
C LEU A 290 29.82 6.58 4.54
N THR A 291 30.18 7.60 5.31
CA THR A 291 31.21 7.50 6.35
C THR A 291 30.70 6.60 7.48
N THR A 292 29.56 6.92 8.04
CA THR A 292 28.95 6.15 9.13
C THR A 292 28.54 4.76 8.66
N LEU A 293 27.97 4.66 7.45
CA LEU A 293 27.58 3.38 6.86
C LEU A 293 28.80 2.45 6.68
N ALA A 294 29.91 2.95 6.15
CA ALA A 294 31.12 2.17 5.98
C ALA A 294 31.74 1.74 7.30
N GLN A 295 31.73 2.59 8.32
CA GLN A 295 32.19 2.24 9.68
C GLN A 295 31.33 1.13 10.31
N MET A 296 30.01 1.23 10.20
CA MET A 296 29.08 0.22 10.72
C MET A 296 29.30 -1.12 10.03
N LEU A 297 29.37 -1.13 8.69
CA LEU A 297 29.54 -2.34 7.92
C LEU A 297 30.94 -2.97 8.06
N ALA A 298 31.97 -2.16 8.32
CA ALA A 298 33.30 -2.67 8.64
C ALA A 298 33.35 -3.33 10.02
N ALA A 299 32.59 -2.79 10.99
CA ALA A 299 32.50 -3.36 12.34
C ALA A 299 31.63 -4.65 12.35
N ASP A 300 30.53 -4.67 11.61
CA ASP A 300 29.63 -5.82 11.48
C ASP A 300 29.09 -5.89 10.04
N PRO A 301 29.71 -6.71 9.16
CA PRO A 301 29.23 -6.91 7.81
C PRO A 301 27.80 -7.52 7.72
N GLY A 302 27.34 -8.20 8.78
CA GLY A 302 26.02 -8.78 8.86
C GLY A 302 24.90 -7.73 8.79
N LEU A 303 25.19 -6.50 9.19
CA LEU A 303 24.24 -5.38 9.12
C LEU A 303 23.76 -5.10 7.70
N ALA A 304 24.54 -5.42 6.66
CA ALA A 304 24.13 -5.25 5.26
C ALA A 304 22.87 -6.05 4.89
N GLN A 305 22.59 -7.14 5.62
CA GLN A 305 21.45 -8.04 5.38
C GLN A 305 20.46 -8.07 6.54
N THR A 306 20.69 -7.30 7.59
CA THR A 306 19.80 -7.25 8.74
C THR A 306 18.44 -6.69 8.31
N ALA A 307 17.37 -7.39 8.71
CA ALA A 307 16.00 -6.90 8.52
C ALA A 307 15.73 -5.72 9.47
N ASP A 308 15.03 -4.71 8.96
CA ASP A 308 14.59 -3.57 9.77
C ASP A 308 13.60 -4.06 10.84
N PRO A 309 13.95 -3.96 12.14
CA PRO A 309 13.10 -4.44 13.24
C PRO A 309 11.77 -3.69 13.32
N ALA A 310 11.65 -2.52 12.70
CA ALA A 310 10.39 -1.80 12.59
C ALA A 310 9.42 -2.45 11.58
N VAL A 311 9.88 -3.42 10.78
CA VAL A 311 9.11 -4.03 9.67
C VAL A 311 9.32 -5.54 9.62
N ASP A 312 9.03 -6.24 10.70
CA ASP A 312 9.29 -7.68 10.90
C ASP A 312 8.81 -8.60 9.77
N ILE A 313 7.76 -8.22 9.05
CA ILE A 313 7.09 -9.11 8.07
C ILE A 313 7.57 -8.94 6.63
N LEU A 314 8.38 -7.93 6.34
CA LEU A 314 8.77 -7.62 4.96
C LEU A 314 10.25 -7.89 4.69
N ASP A 315 11.04 -8.24 5.69
CA ASP A 315 12.49 -8.41 5.62
C ASP A 315 13.13 -7.24 4.83
N ILE A 316 12.73 -6.00 5.18
CA ILE A 316 13.29 -4.80 4.55
C ILE A 316 14.69 -4.61 5.11
N THR A 317 15.67 -4.52 4.22
CA THR A 317 17.09 -4.41 4.56
C THR A 317 17.62 -3.01 4.25
N PRO A 318 18.84 -2.67 4.64
CA PRO A 318 19.48 -1.41 4.24
C PRO A 318 19.50 -1.17 2.73
N VAL A 319 19.45 -2.23 1.91
CA VAL A 319 19.34 -2.14 0.45
C VAL A 319 18.09 -1.36 0.03
N GLU A 320 16.93 -1.72 0.57
CA GLU A 320 15.69 -1.01 0.24
C GLU A 320 15.68 0.42 0.82
N HIS A 321 16.30 0.63 1.97
CA HIS A 321 16.46 1.97 2.54
C HIS A 321 17.31 2.87 1.64
N ALA A 322 18.44 2.37 1.12
CA ALA A 322 19.30 3.12 0.19
C ALA A 322 18.54 3.45 -1.12
N VAL A 323 17.79 2.49 -1.66
CA VAL A 323 16.94 2.72 -2.85
C VAL A 323 15.88 3.76 -2.57
N ALA A 324 15.19 3.69 -1.44
CA ALA A 324 14.17 4.66 -1.06
C ALA A 324 14.72 6.07 -0.87
N GLY A 325 15.92 6.17 -0.30
CA GLY A 325 16.67 7.41 -0.15
C GLY A 325 17.28 7.94 -1.44
N ARG A 326 17.21 7.17 -2.55
CA ARG A 326 17.85 7.47 -3.84
C ARG A 326 19.40 7.57 -3.75
N GLN A 327 19.99 6.74 -2.90
CA GLN A 327 21.41 6.78 -2.55
C GLN A 327 22.18 5.67 -3.27
N ALA A 328 22.51 5.88 -4.55
CA ALA A 328 23.22 4.87 -5.35
C ALA A 328 24.61 4.51 -4.78
N SER A 329 25.32 5.48 -4.20
CA SER A 329 26.62 5.24 -3.55
C SER A 329 26.48 4.40 -2.28
N ALA A 330 25.49 4.67 -1.44
CA ALA A 330 25.20 3.86 -0.26
C ALA A 330 24.78 2.44 -0.66
N LEU A 331 23.93 2.31 -1.70
CA LEU A 331 23.56 1.03 -2.25
C LEU A 331 24.79 0.21 -2.67
N ARG A 332 25.77 0.83 -3.36
CA ARG A 332 27.01 0.16 -3.74
C ARG A 332 27.78 -0.34 -2.53
N VAL A 333 27.99 0.53 -1.53
CA VAL A 333 28.71 0.17 -0.29
C VAL A 333 28.04 -1.01 0.40
N ILE A 334 26.71 -1.02 0.52
CA ILE A 334 25.97 -2.12 1.14
C ILE A 334 26.15 -3.41 0.33
N LEU A 335 25.98 -3.34 -0.99
CA LEU A 335 26.09 -4.51 -1.86
C LEU A 335 27.49 -5.11 -1.89
N ASP A 336 28.55 -4.34 -1.61
CA ASP A 336 29.92 -4.86 -1.50
C ASP A 336 30.14 -5.73 -0.26
N HIS A 337 29.27 -5.63 0.76
CA HIS A 337 29.28 -6.46 1.96
C HIS A 337 28.30 -7.66 1.89
N VAL A 338 27.59 -7.83 0.80
CA VAL A 338 26.64 -8.93 0.62
C VAL A 338 27.20 -9.97 -0.33
N ALA A 339 27.47 -11.18 0.19
CA ALA A 339 28.09 -12.26 -0.58
C ALA A 339 27.12 -13.00 -1.51
N GLN A 340 25.82 -13.00 -1.21
CA GLN A 340 24.80 -13.75 -1.96
C GLN A 340 23.57 -12.86 -2.21
N PRO A 341 22.86 -13.05 -3.34
CA PRO A 341 21.61 -12.33 -3.58
C PRO A 341 20.58 -12.61 -2.48
N VAL A 342 19.97 -11.56 -1.96
CA VAL A 342 18.89 -11.69 -0.96
C VAL A 342 17.51 -11.57 -1.63
N PRO A 343 16.48 -12.20 -1.08
CA PRO A 343 15.12 -12.17 -1.64
C PRO A 343 14.57 -10.75 -1.87
N GLY A 344 15.06 -9.75 -1.11
CA GLY A 344 14.68 -8.34 -1.22
C GLY A 344 15.12 -7.65 -2.52
N TYR A 345 16.08 -8.17 -3.26
CA TYR A 345 16.62 -7.49 -4.45
C TYR A 345 15.60 -7.23 -5.55
N VAL A 346 14.62 -8.10 -5.74
CA VAL A 346 13.52 -7.85 -6.70
C VAL A 346 12.68 -6.65 -6.26
N ARG A 347 12.46 -6.50 -4.96
CA ARG A 347 11.72 -5.36 -4.39
C ARG A 347 12.52 -4.07 -4.54
N ALA A 348 13.80 -4.10 -4.21
CA ALA A 348 14.71 -2.98 -4.40
C ALA A 348 14.82 -2.58 -5.88
N LEU A 349 14.94 -3.56 -6.80
CA LEU A 349 14.95 -3.31 -8.23
C LEU A 349 13.66 -2.63 -8.71
N ARG A 350 12.49 -3.08 -8.24
CA ARG A 350 11.22 -2.40 -8.53
C ARG A 350 11.23 -0.95 -8.04
N GLY A 351 11.81 -0.70 -6.88
CA GLY A 351 11.97 0.65 -6.33
C GLY A 351 12.87 1.53 -7.22
N ALA A 352 14.02 1.02 -7.61
CA ALA A 352 14.97 1.72 -8.50
C ALA A 352 14.33 2.05 -9.86
N VAL A 353 13.63 1.07 -10.43
CA VAL A 353 12.89 1.19 -11.70
C VAL A 353 11.76 2.22 -11.59
N ALA A 354 10.97 2.18 -10.51
CA ALA A 354 9.89 3.14 -10.27
C ALA A 354 10.37 4.57 -10.10
N GLN A 355 11.62 4.74 -9.66
CA GLN A 355 12.29 6.04 -9.51
C GLN A 355 13.00 6.50 -10.80
N GLY A 356 13.08 5.67 -11.83
CA GLY A 356 13.79 5.94 -13.05
C GLY A 356 15.32 5.92 -12.88
N SER A 357 15.85 5.22 -11.87
CA SER A 357 17.28 5.21 -11.59
C SER A 357 18.00 4.06 -12.31
N LEU A 358 18.64 4.39 -13.43
CA LEU A 358 19.47 3.45 -14.19
C LEU A 358 20.61 2.88 -13.33
N ALA A 359 21.37 3.75 -12.66
CA ALA A 359 22.54 3.34 -11.86
C ALA A 359 22.18 2.35 -10.74
N MET A 360 21.06 2.55 -10.04
CA MET A 360 20.64 1.60 -9.01
C MET A 360 20.10 0.29 -9.61
N ALA A 361 19.40 0.36 -10.76
CA ALA A 361 18.93 -0.83 -11.45
C ALA A 361 20.10 -1.69 -11.93
N GLU A 362 21.12 -1.09 -12.53
CA GLU A 362 22.36 -1.77 -12.94
C GLU A 362 23.08 -2.45 -11.77
N LEU A 363 23.25 -1.73 -10.65
CA LEU A 363 23.87 -2.29 -9.46
C LEU A 363 23.12 -3.52 -8.93
N LEU A 364 21.81 -3.48 -8.88
CA LEU A 364 20.99 -4.57 -8.37
C LEU A 364 20.97 -5.75 -9.33
N LEU A 365 20.88 -5.52 -10.64
CA LEU A 365 20.94 -6.56 -11.66
C LEU A 365 22.29 -7.27 -11.67
N ALA A 366 23.39 -6.51 -11.61
CA ALA A 366 24.75 -7.07 -11.51
C ALA A 366 24.96 -7.91 -10.26
N ARG A 367 24.16 -7.72 -9.22
CA ARG A 367 24.20 -8.51 -7.97
C ARG A 367 23.11 -9.59 -7.89
N GLY A 368 22.48 -9.93 -9.05
CA GLY A 368 21.56 -11.07 -9.17
C GLY A 368 20.09 -10.77 -8.89
N ALA A 369 19.67 -9.50 -8.95
CA ALA A 369 18.25 -9.19 -8.94
C ALA A 369 17.57 -9.77 -10.19
N ASP A 370 16.45 -10.47 -9.99
CA ASP A 370 15.73 -11.14 -11.08
C ASP A 370 14.82 -10.17 -11.82
N ALA A 371 15.24 -9.74 -13.02
CA ALA A 371 14.49 -8.84 -13.88
C ALA A 371 13.20 -9.47 -14.43
N THR A 372 13.12 -10.80 -14.55
CA THR A 372 11.92 -11.49 -15.05
C THR A 372 10.71 -11.29 -14.13
N ARG A 373 10.96 -10.98 -12.86
CA ARG A 373 9.94 -10.70 -11.84
C ARG A 373 9.54 -9.23 -11.74
N ILE A 374 10.15 -8.36 -12.56
CA ILE A 374 9.73 -6.97 -12.71
C ILE A 374 8.53 -6.95 -13.63
N GLY A 375 7.35 -6.76 -13.08
CA GLY A 375 6.16 -6.60 -13.90
C GLY A 375 6.25 -5.39 -14.82
N VAL A 376 5.46 -5.38 -15.89
CA VAL A 376 5.39 -4.24 -16.80
C VAL A 376 4.90 -3.00 -16.06
N GLY A 377 5.61 -1.90 -16.21
CA GLY A 377 5.32 -0.63 -15.58
C GLY A 377 5.69 0.54 -16.48
N ARG A 378 5.67 1.74 -15.94
CA ARG A 378 6.06 2.95 -16.68
C ARG A 378 7.53 2.99 -17.10
N TRP A 379 8.35 2.02 -16.68
CA TRP A 379 9.75 1.90 -17.10
C TRP A 379 9.92 1.76 -18.62
N VAL A 380 8.90 1.28 -19.32
CA VAL A 380 8.90 1.22 -20.79
C VAL A 380 8.98 2.60 -21.45
N LEU A 381 8.65 3.68 -20.71
CA LEU A 381 8.81 5.06 -21.15
C LEU A 381 10.24 5.58 -20.97
N HIS A 382 11.08 4.89 -20.21
CA HIS A 382 12.45 5.32 -19.98
C HIS A 382 13.39 4.74 -21.03
N PRO A 383 13.99 5.56 -21.89
CA PRO A 383 14.80 5.07 -23.01
C PRO A 383 16.04 4.29 -22.59
N GLU A 384 16.49 4.50 -21.34
CA GLU A 384 17.70 3.83 -20.81
C GLU A 384 17.33 2.56 -20.02
N LEU A 385 16.25 2.57 -19.25
CA LEU A 385 15.82 1.43 -18.42
C LEU A 385 15.22 0.30 -19.25
N ALA A 386 14.49 0.61 -20.30
CA ALA A 386 13.81 -0.40 -21.10
C ALA A 386 14.83 -1.36 -21.78
N PRO A 387 15.88 -0.90 -22.48
CA PRO A 387 16.92 -1.78 -23.02
C PRO A 387 17.63 -2.58 -21.95
N LEU A 388 17.97 -1.95 -20.82
CA LEU A 388 18.64 -2.62 -19.71
C LEU A 388 17.78 -3.78 -19.19
N LEU A 389 16.54 -3.52 -18.80
CA LEU A 389 15.67 -4.54 -18.21
C LEU A 389 15.37 -5.69 -19.19
N THR A 390 15.15 -5.38 -20.47
CA THR A 390 14.93 -6.41 -21.49
C THR A 390 16.16 -7.26 -21.74
N SER A 391 17.36 -6.68 -21.73
CA SER A 391 18.60 -7.46 -21.84
C SER A 391 18.82 -8.42 -20.67
N TRP A 392 18.22 -8.15 -19.52
CA TRP A 392 18.22 -9.00 -18.33
C TRP A 392 16.99 -9.91 -18.23
N GLY A 393 16.21 -10.03 -19.29
CA GLY A 393 15.09 -10.96 -19.39
C GLY A 393 13.76 -10.44 -18.90
N ALA A 394 13.62 -9.14 -18.56
CA ALA A 394 12.32 -8.57 -18.31
C ALA A 394 11.48 -8.62 -19.61
N ALA A 395 10.35 -9.30 -19.56
CA ALA A 395 9.45 -9.42 -20.69
C ALA A 395 8.19 -8.63 -20.47
N ILE A 396 7.65 -8.07 -21.56
CA ILE A 396 6.27 -7.62 -21.58
C ILE A 396 5.43 -8.86 -21.76
N ASP A 397 4.68 -9.22 -20.72
CA ASP A 397 3.80 -10.37 -20.74
C ASP A 397 2.75 -10.20 -21.84
N SER A 398 2.76 -11.12 -22.81
CA SER A 398 1.80 -11.18 -23.92
C SER A 398 0.39 -11.59 -23.50
N SER A 399 0.12 -11.75 -22.20
CA SER A 399 -1.21 -12.15 -21.69
C SER A 399 -2.31 -11.08 -21.88
N GLY A 400 -2.04 -10.01 -22.59
CA GLY A 400 -3.00 -8.93 -22.88
C GLY A 400 -3.37 -8.08 -21.65
N SER A 401 -2.87 -8.45 -20.51
CA SER A 401 -3.24 -7.88 -19.21
C SER A 401 -2.80 -6.41 -19.08
N TRP A 402 -1.64 -6.05 -19.63
CA TRP A 402 -1.01 -4.76 -19.38
C TRP A 402 -1.52 -3.66 -20.29
N ILE A 403 -1.65 -3.93 -21.59
CA ILE A 403 -2.19 -2.94 -22.53
C ILE A 403 -3.66 -2.66 -22.21
N GLY A 404 -4.44 -3.69 -21.87
CA GLY A 404 -5.79 -3.53 -21.36
C GLY A 404 -5.84 -2.76 -20.04
N ALA A 405 -4.89 -3.01 -19.11
CA ALA A 405 -4.79 -2.27 -17.87
C ALA A 405 -4.41 -0.79 -18.08
N ALA A 406 -3.58 -0.47 -19.08
CA ALA A 406 -3.27 0.89 -19.48
C ALA A 406 -4.52 1.65 -19.93
N CYS A 407 -5.46 0.95 -20.56
CA CYS A 407 -6.68 1.53 -21.14
C CYS A 407 -7.89 1.54 -20.19
N THR A 408 -7.84 0.92 -18.99
CA THR A 408 -9.04 0.78 -18.14
C THR A 408 -9.48 2.05 -17.42
N GLY A 409 -8.72 3.14 -17.45
CA GLY A 409 -9.04 4.35 -16.66
C GLY A 409 -9.06 4.13 -15.14
N ASN A 410 -8.85 2.91 -14.68
CA ASN A 410 -8.72 2.54 -13.27
C ASN A 410 -7.43 3.13 -12.72
N GLN A 411 -7.47 3.85 -11.63
CA GLN A 411 -6.38 4.58 -10.95
C GLN A 411 -6.34 6.09 -11.23
N GLY A 412 -7.45 6.68 -11.75
CA GLY A 412 -7.48 8.11 -12.09
C GLY A 412 -6.54 8.45 -13.25
N ARG A 413 -6.22 7.46 -14.09
CA ARG A 413 -5.40 7.64 -15.27
C ARG A 413 -6.16 8.49 -16.29
N LYS A 414 -5.44 9.44 -16.82
CA LYS A 414 -5.84 10.21 -18.00
C LYS A 414 -5.49 9.39 -19.24
N ASP A 415 -6.07 9.75 -20.39
CA ASP A 415 -5.66 9.26 -21.70
C ASP A 415 -4.13 9.42 -21.86
N ASP A 416 -3.38 8.31 -21.94
CA ASP A 416 -1.91 8.29 -22.00
C ASP A 416 -1.42 7.46 -23.19
N PRO A 417 -1.53 8.01 -24.40
CA PRO A 417 -1.17 7.31 -25.64
C PRO A 417 0.34 6.98 -25.71
N GLU A 418 1.20 7.77 -25.05
CA GLU A 418 2.64 7.51 -25.07
C GLU A 418 3.00 6.23 -24.30
N TYR A 419 2.31 5.98 -23.20
CA TYR A 419 2.50 4.74 -22.46
C TYR A 419 2.05 3.53 -23.28
N VAL A 420 0.94 3.65 -24.00
CA VAL A 420 0.44 2.57 -24.87
C VAL A 420 1.40 2.34 -26.05
N ARG A 421 1.88 3.41 -26.71
CA ARG A 421 2.91 3.31 -27.76
C ARG A 421 4.18 2.63 -27.27
N ALA A 422 4.63 2.98 -26.05
CA ALA A 422 5.80 2.34 -25.45
C ALA A 422 5.59 0.84 -25.23
N LEU A 423 4.44 0.43 -24.71
CA LEU A 423 4.09 -0.98 -24.55
C LEU A 423 4.11 -1.73 -25.90
N LEU A 424 3.51 -1.15 -26.93
CA LEU A 424 3.48 -1.72 -28.28
C LEU A 424 4.88 -1.86 -28.89
N ARG A 425 5.74 -0.82 -28.75
CA ARG A 425 7.13 -0.87 -29.20
C ARG A 425 7.95 -1.97 -28.50
N HIS A 426 7.60 -2.33 -27.29
CA HIS A 426 8.26 -3.37 -26.51
C HIS A 426 7.59 -4.75 -26.62
N GLY A 427 6.71 -4.98 -27.59
CA GLY A 427 6.18 -6.29 -27.95
C GLY A 427 4.77 -6.61 -27.45
N ALA A 428 4.08 -5.68 -26.78
CA ALA A 428 2.67 -5.84 -26.52
C ALA A 428 1.88 -5.79 -27.86
N ARG A 429 0.85 -6.61 -27.99
CA ARG A 429 0.01 -6.62 -29.18
C ARG A 429 -1.25 -5.80 -28.94
N ALA A 430 -1.67 -5.02 -29.94
CA ALA A 430 -2.85 -4.17 -29.84
C ALA A 430 -4.14 -4.97 -29.58
N ASP A 431 -4.21 -6.21 -30.12
CA ASP A 431 -5.33 -7.13 -29.96
C ASP A 431 -5.17 -8.16 -28.85
N ASP A 432 -4.15 -8.01 -28.00
CA ASP A 432 -4.00 -8.87 -26.83
C ASP A 432 -5.27 -8.84 -25.98
N ARG A 433 -5.72 -10.05 -25.61
CA ARG A 433 -6.99 -10.24 -24.91
C ARG A 433 -6.77 -10.43 -23.42
N ARG A 434 -7.47 -9.66 -22.64
CA ARG A 434 -7.41 -9.81 -21.19
C ARG A 434 -8.21 -11.03 -20.75
N THR A 435 -7.53 -12.03 -20.20
CA THR A 435 -8.11 -13.30 -19.76
C THR A 435 -8.92 -13.22 -18.46
N GLY A 436 -8.97 -12.06 -17.80
CA GLY A 436 -9.77 -11.87 -16.60
C GLY A 436 -10.02 -10.41 -16.23
N ASP A 437 -11.29 -10.02 -16.14
CA ASP A 437 -11.76 -9.03 -15.18
C ASP A 437 -12.69 -9.74 -14.18
N PRO A 438 -12.13 -10.59 -13.31
CA PRO A 438 -12.93 -11.46 -12.42
C PRO A 438 -13.78 -10.66 -11.43
N LYS A 439 -13.57 -9.35 -11.35
CA LYS A 439 -14.24 -8.49 -10.36
C LYS A 439 -15.20 -7.47 -10.98
N GLY A 440 -15.38 -7.46 -12.30
CA GLY A 440 -16.24 -6.47 -12.95
C GLY A 440 -15.87 -5.03 -12.57
N THR A 441 -14.57 -4.74 -12.39
CA THR A 441 -14.06 -3.40 -12.00
C THR A 441 -14.43 -2.34 -13.04
N THR A 442 -14.78 -2.77 -14.25
CA THR A 442 -15.26 -1.92 -15.33
C THR A 442 -16.78 -1.80 -15.35
N GLY A 443 -17.52 -2.52 -14.50
CA GLY A 443 -18.98 -2.62 -14.55
C GLY A 443 -19.51 -3.45 -15.73
N VAL A 444 -18.61 -4.05 -16.49
CA VAL A 444 -18.93 -4.95 -17.63
C VAL A 444 -18.27 -6.29 -17.32
N ARG A 445 -19.07 -7.33 -17.09
CA ARG A 445 -18.56 -8.70 -16.96
C ARG A 445 -18.24 -9.23 -18.34
N ALA A 446 -16.98 -9.17 -18.76
CA ALA A 446 -16.52 -9.80 -19.97
C ALA A 446 -15.13 -10.39 -19.79
N LEU A 447 -14.93 -11.56 -20.37
CA LEU A 447 -13.63 -12.17 -20.57
C LEU A 447 -13.21 -11.89 -22.03
N ASN A 448 -11.94 -11.98 -22.32
CA ASN A 448 -11.38 -11.82 -23.65
C ASN A 448 -11.62 -10.43 -24.31
N ALA A 449 -11.80 -9.38 -23.53
CA ALA A 449 -11.89 -8.02 -24.06
C ALA A 449 -10.49 -7.51 -24.45
N THR A 450 -10.39 -6.83 -25.59
CA THR A 450 -9.15 -6.19 -26.06
C THR A 450 -8.94 -4.83 -25.38
N ALA A 451 -7.75 -4.27 -25.52
CA ALA A 451 -7.42 -2.92 -25.06
C ALA A 451 -8.41 -1.87 -25.61
N LEU A 452 -8.86 -2.06 -26.85
CA LEU A 452 -9.78 -1.16 -27.53
C LEU A 452 -11.16 -1.08 -26.85
N HIS A 453 -11.67 -2.20 -26.32
CA HIS A 453 -12.90 -2.22 -25.51
C HIS A 453 -12.79 -1.29 -24.29
N TYR A 454 -11.66 -1.39 -23.58
CA TYR A 454 -11.42 -0.57 -22.38
C TYR A 454 -11.22 0.90 -22.72
N ALA A 455 -10.48 1.20 -23.79
CA ALA A 455 -10.23 2.57 -24.24
C ALA A 455 -11.53 3.25 -24.71
N ALA A 456 -12.36 2.53 -25.47
CA ALA A 456 -13.66 3.02 -25.94
C ALA A 456 -14.58 3.38 -24.76
N LYS A 457 -14.70 2.47 -23.79
CA LYS A 457 -15.50 2.71 -22.58
C LYS A 457 -14.98 3.85 -21.74
N ALA A 458 -13.65 4.04 -21.66
CA ALA A 458 -13.02 5.12 -20.92
C ALA A 458 -13.06 6.47 -21.65
N GLY A 459 -13.33 6.48 -22.96
CA GLY A 459 -13.32 7.66 -23.81
C GLY A 459 -11.91 8.19 -24.09
N PHE A 460 -10.92 7.33 -24.17
CA PHE A 460 -9.51 7.66 -24.40
C PHE A 460 -9.21 7.79 -25.88
N LEU A 461 -9.58 8.93 -26.46
CA LEU A 461 -9.56 9.15 -27.90
C LEU A 461 -8.17 8.92 -28.52
N ARG A 462 -7.12 9.51 -27.93
CA ARG A 462 -5.76 9.37 -28.42
C ARG A 462 -5.23 7.95 -28.29
N THR A 463 -5.62 7.24 -27.25
CA THR A 463 -5.28 5.83 -27.05
C THR A 463 -6.01 4.95 -28.07
N ILE A 464 -7.27 5.25 -28.41
CA ILE A 464 -8.02 4.55 -29.46
C ILE A 464 -7.30 4.70 -30.81
N GLU A 465 -6.92 5.92 -31.19
CA GLU A 465 -6.14 6.18 -32.41
C GLU A 465 -4.86 5.34 -32.45
N VAL A 466 -4.08 5.37 -31.38
CA VAL A 466 -2.82 4.59 -31.28
C VAL A 466 -3.07 3.10 -31.44
N LEU A 467 -4.11 2.56 -30.84
CA LEU A 467 -4.42 1.13 -30.92
C LEU A 467 -4.82 0.74 -32.36
N ILE A 468 -5.66 1.56 -33.03
CA ILE A 468 -6.07 1.33 -34.40
C ILE A 468 -4.89 1.44 -35.36
N ASP A 469 -4.02 2.45 -35.20
CA ASP A 469 -2.80 2.63 -35.99
C ASP A 469 -1.84 1.44 -35.91
N HIS A 470 -1.91 0.69 -34.79
CA HIS A 470 -1.12 -0.53 -34.54
C HIS A 470 -1.90 -1.81 -34.82
N GLY A 471 -3.01 -1.75 -35.54
CA GLY A 471 -3.73 -2.89 -36.04
C GLY A 471 -4.75 -3.49 -35.05
N ALA A 472 -5.21 -2.75 -34.06
CA ALA A 472 -6.32 -3.20 -33.22
C ALA A 472 -7.60 -3.32 -34.05
N ASP A 473 -8.30 -4.46 -33.91
CA ASP A 473 -9.55 -4.73 -34.65
C ASP A 473 -10.74 -4.04 -33.95
N PRO A 474 -11.39 -3.02 -34.59
CA PRO A 474 -12.55 -2.35 -34.02
C PRO A 474 -13.78 -3.26 -33.89
N GLU A 475 -13.84 -4.36 -34.66
CA GLU A 475 -14.93 -5.34 -34.66
C GLU A 475 -14.62 -6.54 -33.72
N ALA A 476 -13.51 -6.51 -33.02
CA ALA A 476 -13.13 -7.57 -32.05
C ALA A 476 -14.26 -7.81 -31.04
N ARG A 477 -14.59 -9.07 -30.80
CA ARG A 477 -15.69 -9.43 -29.89
C ARG A 477 -15.16 -9.97 -28.58
N ASP A 478 -15.75 -9.53 -27.47
CA ASP A 478 -15.52 -10.08 -26.14
C ASP A 478 -16.21 -11.45 -25.96
N SER A 479 -16.10 -12.05 -24.76
CA SER A 479 -16.74 -13.35 -24.48
C SER A 479 -18.27 -13.34 -24.51
N LEU A 480 -18.90 -12.17 -24.59
CA LEU A 480 -20.36 -12.00 -24.71
C LEU A 480 -20.74 -11.52 -26.13
N GLY A 481 -19.82 -11.57 -27.08
CA GLY A 481 -20.04 -11.18 -28.47
C GLY A 481 -20.08 -9.68 -28.70
N ARG A 482 -19.73 -8.84 -27.74
CA ARG A 482 -19.81 -7.37 -27.82
C ARG A 482 -18.53 -6.79 -28.40
N THR A 483 -18.67 -5.77 -29.23
CA THR A 483 -17.58 -4.98 -29.80
C THR A 483 -17.15 -3.83 -28.86
N PRO A 484 -16.00 -3.17 -29.11
CA PRO A 484 -15.64 -1.92 -28.44
C PRO A 484 -16.73 -0.84 -28.51
N LEU A 485 -17.46 -0.78 -29.61
CA LEU A 485 -18.58 0.15 -29.82
C LEU A 485 -19.75 -0.19 -28.87
N ASP A 486 -20.07 -1.47 -28.67
CA ASP A 486 -21.11 -1.89 -27.75
C ASP A 486 -20.74 -1.54 -26.28
N TRP A 487 -19.44 -1.56 -25.96
CA TRP A 487 -18.96 -1.15 -24.62
C TRP A 487 -19.13 0.34 -24.36
N LEU A 488 -19.23 1.17 -25.39
CA LEU A 488 -19.46 2.61 -25.27
C LEU A 488 -20.85 2.90 -24.65
N GLU A 489 -21.84 2.00 -24.80
CA GLU A 489 -23.14 2.14 -24.17
C GLU A 489 -23.04 2.12 -22.63
N HIS A 490 -22.05 1.43 -22.11
CA HIS A 490 -21.75 1.33 -20.68
C HIS A 490 -20.75 2.39 -20.18
N ALA A 491 -20.41 3.36 -21.02
CA ALA A 491 -19.51 4.44 -20.66
C ALA A 491 -20.18 5.49 -19.75
N ALA A 492 -19.37 6.17 -18.94
CA ALA A 492 -19.86 7.26 -18.10
C ALA A 492 -20.47 8.40 -18.98
N PRO A 493 -21.44 9.17 -18.46
CA PRO A 493 -22.06 10.26 -19.21
C PRO A 493 -21.08 11.32 -19.73
N SER A 494 -19.92 11.44 -19.08
CA SER A 494 -18.86 12.40 -19.44
C SER A 494 -17.99 11.96 -20.63
N VAL A 495 -18.18 10.74 -21.14
CA VAL A 495 -17.40 10.22 -22.27
C VAL A 495 -17.90 10.84 -23.58
N PRO A 496 -17.00 11.33 -24.47
CA PRO A 496 -17.37 11.92 -25.75
C PRO A 496 -17.76 10.83 -26.77
N ARG A 497 -18.97 10.28 -26.62
CA ARG A 497 -19.45 9.09 -27.39
C ARG A 497 -19.42 9.27 -28.88
N ALA A 498 -19.73 10.47 -29.38
CA ALA A 498 -19.70 10.74 -30.83
C ALA A 498 -18.28 10.59 -31.37
N ALA A 499 -17.30 11.23 -30.75
CA ALA A 499 -15.91 11.15 -31.17
C ALA A 499 -15.34 9.72 -31.08
N VAL A 500 -15.71 8.96 -30.04
CA VAL A 500 -15.31 7.54 -29.95
C VAL A 500 -15.92 6.71 -31.07
N ARG A 501 -17.20 6.94 -31.37
CA ARG A 501 -17.89 6.25 -32.49
C ARG A 501 -17.24 6.55 -33.82
N ASP A 502 -16.88 7.81 -34.07
CA ASP A 502 -16.24 8.24 -35.32
C ASP A 502 -14.87 7.59 -35.53
N LEU A 503 -14.17 7.25 -34.43
CA LEU A 503 -12.89 6.53 -34.48
C LEU A 503 -13.05 5.02 -34.68
N LEU A 504 -14.12 4.43 -34.15
CA LEU A 504 -14.34 2.97 -34.17
C LEU A 504 -15.07 2.50 -35.44
N VAL A 505 -15.88 3.36 -36.08
CA VAL A 505 -16.56 3.01 -37.33
C VAL A 505 -15.60 3.31 -38.48
N PRO A 506 -15.22 2.31 -39.26
CA PRO A 506 -14.39 2.56 -40.43
C PRO A 506 -15.13 3.51 -41.38
N GLY A 507 -14.68 4.75 -41.44
CA GLY A 507 -15.14 5.66 -42.50
C GLY A 507 -14.78 5.10 -43.87
N PRO A 508 -15.49 5.47 -44.96
CA PRO A 508 -15.09 5.06 -46.29
C PRO A 508 -13.63 5.48 -46.50
N LEU A 509 -12.79 4.51 -46.83
CA LEU A 509 -11.34 4.58 -47.02
C LEU A 509 -10.88 6.00 -47.38
N ARG A 510 -10.18 6.65 -46.45
CA ARG A 510 -9.37 7.83 -46.78
C ARG A 510 -8.19 7.33 -47.61
N CYS A 511 -8.44 7.19 -48.92
CA CYS A 511 -7.37 7.08 -49.87
C CYS A 511 -6.58 8.39 -49.84
N CYS A 512 -5.33 8.32 -49.41
CA CYS A 512 -4.28 9.25 -49.77
C CYS A 512 -3.14 8.49 -50.40
#